data_6ffdf77b47f5886915bf034ba290ce37
#
_entry.id   6ffdf77b47f5886915bf034ba290ce37
#
_cell.length_a   1.000
_cell.length_b   1.000
_cell.length_c   1.000
_cell.angle_alpha   90.00
_cell.angle_beta   90.00
_cell.angle_gamma   90.00
#
_symmetry.space_group_name_H-M   'P 1'
#
loop_
_entity.id
_entity.type
_entity.pdbx_description
1 polymer ?
#
loop_
_entity_poly.entity_id
_entity_poly.type
_entity_poly.pdbx_seq_one_letter_code
_entity_poly.pdbx_strand_id
1 'polypeptide(L)'
;MRLETHLRKWLNNKGDIMVITDIINAVKTGQLDDKLTALYGAEALASQKVRYEEVLLKAKDLLGDKEAHIFSAPGRTEVGGNHTDHQLGRVVAASIDLDVIAVVVPTDDFIVTYHAKGFSVSPVDLHNLEINEAEKNTTESLIRGIAAGFTKKGYKVGGFKAYSESNVLSGGGMSSSAAFEVLIGTIFSHLYNDAMISSEEIAKIGQFSENVYFMKASGLLDQMACSVGSFAAMDFANKENPQVTSIPFNPADYGYDLILTDVKASHADLSDEYSAVPHEMKAVAKLFGKEVLSQISLSELLENTAKIRKE
;
A
#
# COMPACT_ATOMS: atom_id res chain seq x y z
N MET A 1 -15.93 13.03 9.70
CA MET A 1 -16.15 11.64 10.16
C MET A 1 -14.85 10.91 9.91
N ARG A 2 -14.17 10.36 10.92
CA ARG A 2 -12.80 9.86 10.83
C ARG A 2 -12.74 8.62 9.94
N LEU A 3 -12.09 8.72 8.77
CA LEU A 3 -11.81 7.61 7.84
C LEU A 3 -10.78 6.58 8.37
N GLU A 4 -10.19 6.81 9.55
CA GLU A 4 -9.38 5.82 10.29
C GLU A 4 -10.09 4.48 10.55
N THR A 5 -11.37 4.39 10.19
CA THR A 5 -12.21 3.24 10.49
C THR A 5 -12.43 2.29 9.30
N HIS A 6 -12.01 2.62 8.09
CA HIS A 6 -12.42 1.82 6.92
C HIS A 6 -11.58 0.56 6.71
N LEU A 7 -10.28 0.60 6.96
CA LEU A 7 -9.46 -0.62 7.01
C LEU A 7 -9.68 -1.46 8.26
N ARG A 8 -10.20 -0.87 9.36
CA ARG A 8 -10.36 -1.53 10.68
C ARG A 8 -11.70 -2.22 10.94
N LYS A 9 -12.69 -2.16 10.04
CA LYS A 9 -14.06 -2.60 10.36
C LYS A 9 -14.71 -3.55 9.35
N TRP A 10 -13.92 -4.35 8.63
CA TRP A 10 -14.52 -5.14 7.57
C TRP A 10 -15.37 -6.33 8.03
N LEU A 11 -15.23 -6.85 9.23
CA LEU A 11 -16.08 -7.93 9.75
C LEU A 11 -15.93 -8.15 11.28
N ASN A 12 -15.79 -7.09 12.11
CA ASN A 12 -15.80 -7.33 13.54
C ASN A 12 -16.64 -6.32 14.34
N ASN A 13 -17.90 -6.64 14.52
CA ASN A 13 -18.35 -6.78 15.91
C ASN A 13 -17.65 -8.05 16.42
N LYS A 14 -16.90 -8.00 17.54
CA LYS A 14 -16.30 -9.17 18.18
C LYS A 14 -17.33 -10.31 18.19
N GLY A 15 -17.14 -11.33 17.35
CA GLY A 15 -17.97 -12.53 17.46
C GLY A 15 -18.20 -13.34 16.20
N ASP A 16 -18.29 -12.77 15.01
CA ASP A 16 -18.72 -13.55 13.86
C ASP A 16 -17.55 -13.89 12.92
N ILE A 17 -16.86 -14.98 13.25
CA ILE A 17 -15.98 -15.67 12.33
C ILE A 17 -16.91 -16.36 11.31
N MET A 18 -16.76 -16.02 10.02
CA MET A 18 -17.61 -16.53 8.95
C MET A 18 -16.80 -17.42 8.01
N VAL A 19 -17.37 -18.55 7.61
CA VAL A 19 -16.82 -19.33 6.51
C VAL A 19 -17.07 -18.62 5.17
N ILE A 20 -16.24 -18.91 4.18
CA ILE A 20 -16.31 -18.21 2.88
C ILE A 20 -17.70 -18.25 2.26
N THR A 21 -18.43 -19.38 2.40
CA THR A 21 -19.84 -19.50 1.92
C THR A 21 -20.75 -18.46 2.56
N ASP A 22 -20.63 -18.23 3.86
CA ASP A 22 -21.49 -17.26 4.56
C ASP A 22 -21.17 -15.83 4.13
N ILE A 23 -19.89 -15.53 3.86
CA ILE A 23 -19.47 -14.24 3.32
C ILE A 23 -20.04 -14.03 1.90
N ILE A 24 -20.02 -15.07 1.04
CA ILE A 24 -20.66 -15.02 -0.28
C ILE A 24 -22.16 -14.71 -0.15
N ASN A 25 -22.85 -15.36 0.78
CA ASN A 25 -24.26 -15.11 1.02
C ASN A 25 -24.51 -13.68 1.53
N ALA A 26 -23.64 -13.16 2.41
CA ALA A 26 -23.73 -11.78 2.90
C ALA A 26 -23.58 -10.75 1.77
N VAL A 27 -22.68 -10.98 0.80
CA VAL A 27 -22.56 -10.16 -0.42
C VAL A 27 -23.85 -10.23 -1.24
N LYS A 28 -24.35 -11.44 -1.52
CA LYS A 28 -25.55 -11.66 -2.35
C LYS A 28 -26.80 -11.03 -1.75
N THR A 29 -27.00 -11.19 -0.46
CA THR A 29 -28.20 -10.72 0.26
C THR A 29 -28.16 -9.23 0.63
N GLY A 30 -27.06 -8.53 0.30
CA GLY A 30 -26.95 -7.09 0.56
C GLY A 30 -26.51 -6.72 1.97
N GLN A 31 -26.11 -7.68 2.81
CA GLN A 31 -25.62 -7.40 4.17
C GLN A 31 -24.33 -6.56 4.18
N LEU A 32 -23.57 -6.55 3.06
CA LEU A 32 -22.35 -5.75 2.89
C LEU A 32 -22.55 -4.51 2.04
N ASP A 33 -23.77 -4.22 1.58
CA ASP A 33 -24.03 -3.13 0.61
C ASP A 33 -23.61 -1.75 1.17
N ASP A 34 -23.90 -1.45 2.44
CA ASP A 34 -23.49 -0.19 3.06
C ASP A 34 -21.97 -0.03 3.09
N LYS A 35 -21.23 -1.13 3.32
CA LYS A 35 -19.77 -1.12 3.36
C LYS A 35 -19.18 -0.94 1.97
N LEU A 36 -19.69 -1.68 0.99
CA LEU A 36 -19.26 -1.56 -0.40
C LEU A 36 -19.58 -0.18 -0.96
N THR A 37 -20.77 0.38 -0.65
CA THR A 37 -21.13 1.75 -1.02
C THR A 37 -20.20 2.78 -0.39
N ALA A 38 -19.81 2.60 0.87
CA ALA A 38 -18.89 3.51 1.55
C ALA A 38 -17.47 3.50 0.95
N LEU A 39 -17.05 2.37 0.35
CA LEU A 39 -15.74 2.24 -0.28
C LEU A 39 -15.71 2.73 -1.73
N TYR A 40 -16.73 2.38 -2.50
CA TYR A 40 -16.69 2.50 -3.97
C TYR A 40 -17.77 3.43 -4.52
N GLY A 41 -18.64 3.98 -3.65
CA GLY A 41 -19.79 4.76 -4.09
C GLY A 41 -21.00 3.90 -4.49
N ALA A 42 -22.18 4.51 -4.49
CA ALA A 42 -23.44 3.82 -4.78
C ALA A 42 -23.52 3.31 -6.23
N GLU A 43 -22.95 4.06 -7.16
CA GLU A 43 -22.98 3.71 -8.60
C GLU A 43 -22.16 2.45 -8.90
N ALA A 44 -21.08 2.20 -8.15
CA ALA A 44 -20.22 1.04 -8.33
C ALA A 44 -20.71 -0.20 -7.55
N LEU A 45 -21.72 -0.09 -6.68
CA LEU A 45 -22.16 -1.16 -5.79
C LEU A 45 -22.44 -2.47 -6.54
N ALA A 46 -23.19 -2.42 -7.63
CA ALA A 46 -23.58 -3.63 -8.36
C ALA A 46 -22.37 -4.35 -8.97
N SER A 47 -21.44 -3.62 -9.57
CA SER A 47 -20.21 -4.19 -10.16
C SER A 47 -19.26 -4.71 -9.08
N GLN A 48 -19.16 -4.04 -7.94
CA GLN A 48 -18.33 -4.48 -6.82
C GLN A 48 -18.89 -5.75 -6.15
N LYS A 49 -20.20 -5.89 -6.03
CA LYS A 49 -20.81 -7.15 -5.54
C LYS A 49 -20.42 -8.33 -6.43
N VAL A 50 -20.47 -8.18 -7.74
CA VAL A 50 -20.04 -9.23 -8.68
C VAL A 50 -18.55 -9.54 -8.49
N ARG A 51 -17.69 -8.52 -8.43
CA ARG A 51 -16.25 -8.69 -8.22
C ARG A 51 -15.93 -9.41 -6.91
N TYR A 52 -16.55 -9.02 -5.80
CA TYR A 52 -16.35 -9.67 -4.51
C TYR A 52 -16.83 -11.12 -4.50
N GLU A 53 -17.97 -11.39 -5.14
CA GLU A 53 -18.46 -12.75 -5.30
C GLU A 53 -17.49 -13.64 -6.09
N GLU A 54 -16.95 -13.16 -7.21
CA GLU A 54 -15.98 -13.88 -8.03
C GLU A 54 -14.69 -14.17 -7.23
N VAL A 55 -14.15 -13.19 -6.52
CA VAL A 55 -12.97 -13.35 -5.66
C VAL A 55 -13.22 -14.39 -4.58
N LEU A 56 -14.36 -14.35 -3.92
CA LEU A 56 -14.75 -15.28 -2.85
C LEU A 56 -14.95 -16.70 -3.38
N LEU A 57 -15.60 -16.87 -4.52
CA LEU A 57 -15.79 -18.18 -5.15
C LEU A 57 -14.43 -18.81 -5.51
N LYS A 58 -13.51 -18.01 -6.06
CA LYS A 58 -12.18 -18.49 -6.40
C LYS A 58 -11.34 -18.79 -5.16
N ALA A 59 -11.44 -17.97 -4.12
CA ALA A 59 -10.81 -18.26 -2.84
C ALA A 59 -11.33 -19.55 -2.22
N LYS A 60 -12.65 -19.79 -2.27
CA LYS A 60 -13.25 -21.02 -1.78
C LYS A 60 -12.72 -22.26 -2.51
N ASP A 61 -12.56 -22.19 -3.83
CA ASP A 61 -12.00 -23.28 -4.63
C ASP A 61 -10.56 -23.60 -4.25
N LEU A 62 -9.74 -22.59 -3.97
CA LEU A 62 -8.31 -22.73 -3.69
C LEU A 62 -8.00 -23.02 -2.22
N LEU A 63 -8.73 -22.39 -1.30
CA LEU A 63 -8.44 -22.41 0.14
C LEU A 63 -9.38 -23.35 0.90
N GLY A 64 -10.46 -23.80 0.26
CA GLY A 64 -11.57 -24.54 0.88
C GLY A 64 -12.57 -23.60 1.57
N ASP A 65 -13.71 -24.16 2.01
CA ASP A 65 -14.73 -23.41 2.73
C ASP A 65 -14.34 -23.26 4.22
N LYS A 66 -13.42 -22.37 4.48
CA LYS A 66 -12.80 -22.11 5.79
C LYS A 66 -13.26 -20.78 6.36
N GLU A 67 -13.07 -20.61 7.65
CA GLU A 67 -13.14 -19.31 8.31
C GLU A 67 -12.14 -18.36 7.67
N ALA A 68 -12.63 -17.21 7.20
CA ALA A 68 -11.82 -16.28 6.42
C ALA A 68 -12.14 -14.83 6.75
N HIS A 69 -11.18 -13.98 6.41
CA HIS A 69 -11.29 -12.53 6.47
C HIS A 69 -11.13 -11.95 5.07
N ILE A 70 -11.82 -10.82 4.80
CA ILE A 70 -11.58 -10.04 3.59
C ILE A 70 -10.80 -8.78 3.95
N PHE A 71 -9.78 -8.50 3.17
CA PHE A 71 -8.99 -7.28 3.24
C PHE A 71 -9.01 -6.57 1.91
N SER A 72 -8.95 -5.24 1.94
CA SER A 72 -8.78 -4.38 0.77
C SER A 72 -7.75 -3.32 1.10
N ALA A 73 -6.86 -3.04 0.15
CA ALA A 73 -5.93 -1.93 0.23
C ALA A 73 -5.93 -1.16 -1.09
N PRO A 74 -6.18 0.16 -1.06
CA PRO A 74 -6.29 0.97 -2.25
C PRO A 74 -4.93 1.28 -2.87
N GLY A 75 -4.91 1.55 -4.17
CA GLY A 75 -3.86 2.32 -4.79
C GLY A 75 -3.93 3.79 -4.40
N ARG A 76 -3.02 4.59 -4.94
CA ARG A 76 -2.97 6.03 -4.68
C ARG A 76 -2.76 6.83 -5.96
N THR A 77 -3.15 8.11 -5.91
CA THR A 77 -2.68 9.14 -6.84
C THR A 77 -2.03 10.27 -6.06
N GLU A 78 -0.97 10.87 -6.62
CA GLU A 78 -0.46 12.12 -6.10
C GLU A 78 -1.26 13.28 -6.67
N VAL A 79 -1.64 14.23 -5.82
CA VAL A 79 -2.40 15.43 -6.19
C VAL A 79 -1.48 16.63 -6.35
N GLY A 80 -0.42 16.70 -5.57
CA GLY A 80 0.59 17.75 -5.67
C GLY A 80 1.81 17.48 -4.81
N GLY A 81 2.97 18.02 -5.21
CA GLY A 81 4.23 17.91 -4.48
C GLY A 81 5.37 17.24 -5.27
N ASN A 82 5.08 16.59 -6.40
CA ASN A 82 6.07 15.98 -7.31
C ASN A 82 7.01 15.00 -6.62
N HIS A 83 6.48 14.09 -5.79
CA HIS A 83 7.24 13.07 -5.08
C HIS A 83 8.45 13.60 -4.29
N THR A 84 8.31 14.80 -3.70
CA THR A 84 9.42 15.42 -2.95
C THR A 84 9.60 14.89 -1.53
N ASP A 85 8.91 13.82 -1.16
CA ASP A 85 9.08 13.12 0.12
C ASP A 85 10.54 12.69 0.36
N HIS A 86 11.25 12.19 -0.66
CA HIS A 86 12.68 11.88 -0.58
C HIS A 86 13.61 13.11 -0.47
N GLN A 87 13.05 14.32 -0.60
CA GLN A 87 13.72 15.61 -0.43
C GLN A 87 13.22 16.36 0.82
N LEU A 88 12.58 15.71 1.77
CA LEU A 88 11.94 16.29 2.94
C LEU A 88 10.85 17.33 2.58
N GLY A 89 10.20 17.14 1.46
CA GLY A 89 9.20 18.04 0.91
C GLY A 89 7.80 17.81 1.49
N ARG A 90 6.85 18.57 0.94
CA ARG A 90 5.43 18.48 1.26
C ARG A 90 4.67 17.98 0.06
N VAL A 91 3.77 17.04 0.28
CA VAL A 91 2.97 16.42 -0.77
C VAL A 91 1.51 16.30 -0.34
N VAL A 92 0.63 16.27 -1.32
CA VAL A 92 -0.77 15.88 -1.14
C VAL A 92 -1.04 14.70 -2.03
N ALA A 93 -1.53 13.62 -1.44
CA ALA A 93 -1.93 12.43 -2.18
C ALA A 93 -3.32 11.98 -1.75
N ALA A 94 -3.94 11.14 -2.57
CA ALA A 94 -5.23 10.54 -2.28
C ALA A 94 -5.20 9.04 -2.58
N SER A 95 -5.85 8.24 -1.74
CA SER A 95 -6.23 6.88 -2.12
C SER A 95 -7.31 6.93 -3.19
N ILE A 96 -7.33 5.93 -4.04
CA ILE A 96 -8.28 5.78 -5.14
C ILE A 96 -9.21 4.59 -4.88
N ASP A 97 -10.27 4.45 -5.65
CA ASP A 97 -11.24 3.35 -5.57
C ASP A 97 -10.80 2.06 -6.30
N LEU A 98 -9.59 2.09 -6.90
CA LEU A 98 -8.93 0.89 -7.40
C LEU A 98 -8.08 0.29 -6.27
N ASP A 99 -8.30 -0.99 -5.99
CA ASP A 99 -7.69 -1.67 -4.85
C ASP A 99 -7.23 -3.10 -5.15
N VAL A 100 -6.52 -3.67 -4.21
CA VAL A 100 -6.25 -5.10 -4.12
C VAL A 100 -7.12 -5.70 -3.03
N ILE A 101 -7.94 -6.71 -3.39
CA ILE A 101 -8.77 -7.48 -2.46
C ILE A 101 -8.10 -8.81 -2.17
N ALA A 102 -8.08 -9.23 -0.90
CA ALA A 102 -7.62 -10.54 -0.49
C ALA A 102 -8.63 -11.22 0.43
N VAL A 103 -8.89 -12.50 0.17
CA VAL A 103 -9.57 -13.42 1.08
C VAL A 103 -8.48 -14.23 1.78
N VAL A 104 -8.47 -14.20 3.12
CA VAL A 104 -7.37 -14.68 3.94
C VAL A 104 -7.86 -15.66 4.98
N VAL A 105 -7.24 -16.84 5.04
CA VAL A 105 -7.47 -17.89 6.02
C VAL A 105 -6.22 -17.99 6.90
N PRO A 106 -6.28 -17.68 8.20
CA PRO A 106 -5.12 -17.82 9.10
C PRO A 106 -4.72 -19.28 9.25
N THR A 107 -3.42 -19.51 9.47
CA THR A 107 -2.84 -20.85 9.71
C THR A 107 -1.89 -20.81 10.90
N ASP A 108 -1.56 -21.99 11.46
CA ASP A 108 -0.66 -22.12 12.61
C ASP A 108 0.77 -22.52 12.23
N ASP A 109 1.09 -22.57 10.92
CA ASP A 109 2.34 -23.13 10.40
C ASP A 109 3.45 -22.09 10.11
N PHE A 110 3.25 -20.83 10.43
CA PHE A 110 4.18 -19.73 10.13
C PHE A 110 4.59 -19.63 8.64
N ILE A 111 3.75 -20.13 7.74
CA ILE A 111 3.97 -20.05 6.29
C ILE A 111 2.91 -19.15 5.66
N VAL A 112 3.34 -18.20 4.85
CA VAL A 112 2.44 -17.41 4.00
C VAL A 112 2.34 -18.08 2.63
N THR A 113 1.16 -18.57 2.30
CA THR A 113 0.83 -19.05 0.94
C THR A 113 -0.07 -18.03 0.27
N TYR A 114 0.43 -17.35 -0.74
CA TYR A 114 -0.27 -16.26 -1.40
C TYR A 114 -0.54 -16.57 -2.87
N HIS A 115 -1.81 -16.60 -3.24
CA HIS A 115 -2.25 -16.78 -4.62
C HIS A 115 -2.77 -15.45 -5.17
N ALA A 116 -2.09 -14.91 -6.15
CA ALA A 116 -2.50 -13.70 -6.84
C ALA A 116 -2.99 -14.05 -8.25
N LYS A 117 -4.08 -13.46 -8.69
CA LYS A 117 -4.57 -13.63 -10.06
C LYS A 117 -3.50 -13.18 -11.06
N GLY A 118 -3.04 -14.10 -11.90
CA GLY A 118 -2.04 -13.82 -12.93
C GLY A 118 -0.58 -13.86 -12.48
N PHE A 119 -0.30 -14.13 -11.20
CA PHE A 119 1.06 -14.21 -10.66
C PHE A 119 1.26 -15.49 -9.86
N SER A 120 2.45 -16.05 -9.98
CA SER A 120 2.90 -17.17 -9.14
C SER A 120 3.76 -16.63 -8.00
N VAL A 121 3.38 -16.95 -6.77
CA VAL A 121 4.11 -16.57 -5.55
C VAL A 121 4.47 -17.85 -4.80
N SER A 122 5.75 -18.02 -4.51
CA SER A 122 6.21 -19.17 -3.73
C SER A 122 5.84 -19.00 -2.25
N PRO A 123 5.59 -20.10 -1.51
CA PRO A 123 5.35 -19.99 -0.08
C PRO A 123 6.52 -19.34 0.66
N VAL A 124 6.22 -18.42 1.58
CA VAL A 124 7.23 -17.71 2.40
C VAL A 124 7.22 -18.27 3.80
N ASP A 125 8.32 -18.91 4.20
CA ASP A 125 8.54 -19.37 5.56
C ASP A 125 8.98 -18.21 6.46
N LEU A 126 8.16 -17.89 7.46
CA LEU A 126 8.39 -16.79 8.40
C LEU A 126 9.32 -17.16 9.56
N HIS A 127 9.77 -18.42 9.67
CA HIS A 127 10.83 -18.78 10.61
C HIS A 127 12.19 -18.23 10.18
N ASN A 128 12.37 -17.97 8.88
CA ASN A 128 13.55 -17.32 8.33
C ASN A 128 13.17 -15.97 7.71
N LEU A 129 13.54 -14.89 8.41
CA LEU A 129 13.29 -13.51 7.99
C LEU A 129 14.56 -12.80 7.49
N GLU A 130 15.63 -13.54 7.22
CA GLU A 130 16.84 -12.98 6.65
C GLU A 130 16.62 -12.59 5.18
N ILE A 131 17.42 -11.61 4.70
CA ILE A 131 17.36 -11.16 3.31
C ILE A 131 17.84 -12.32 2.43
N ASN A 132 17.02 -12.64 1.41
CA ASN A 132 17.37 -13.62 0.40
C ASN A 132 17.60 -12.91 -0.93
N GLU A 133 18.85 -12.79 -1.35
CA GLU A 133 19.23 -12.13 -2.61
C GLU A 133 18.55 -12.74 -3.84
N ALA A 134 18.20 -14.03 -3.80
CA ALA A 134 17.48 -14.70 -4.89
C ALA A 134 16.02 -14.24 -5.01
N GLU A 135 15.46 -13.64 -3.96
CA GLU A 135 14.10 -13.08 -3.93
C GLU A 135 14.08 -11.59 -4.34
N LYS A 136 15.19 -10.99 -4.73
CA LYS A 136 15.23 -9.58 -5.15
C LYS A 136 14.18 -9.29 -6.21
N ASN A 137 13.43 -8.19 -6.04
CA ASN A 137 12.35 -7.75 -6.92
C ASN A 137 11.20 -8.76 -7.06
N THR A 138 10.96 -9.60 -6.04
CA THR A 138 9.84 -10.56 -6.03
C THR A 138 8.80 -10.23 -4.97
N THR A 139 7.60 -10.78 -5.11
CA THR A 139 6.53 -10.65 -4.12
C THR A 139 6.91 -11.31 -2.79
N GLU A 140 7.67 -12.41 -2.85
CA GLU A 140 8.16 -13.14 -1.68
C GLU A 140 9.04 -12.24 -0.79
N SER A 141 9.92 -11.44 -1.39
CA SER A 141 10.77 -10.51 -0.64
C SER A 141 9.95 -9.43 0.08
N LEU A 142 8.88 -8.93 -0.53
CA LEU A 142 7.98 -7.97 0.12
C LEU A 142 7.29 -8.60 1.34
N ILE A 143 6.74 -9.80 1.20
CA ILE A 143 6.09 -10.52 2.33
C ILE A 143 7.09 -10.74 3.47
N ARG A 144 8.29 -11.25 3.16
CA ARG A 144 9.36 -11.49 4.13
C ARG A 144 9.82 -10.20 4.81
N GLY A 145 9.99 -9.14 4.03
CA GLY A 145 10.42 -7.82 4.53
C GLY A 145 9.40 -7.19 5.48
N ILE A 146 8.10 -7.29 5.16
CA ILE A 146 7.04 -6.81 6.05
C ILE A 146 7.02 -7.60 7.35
N ALA A 147 7.10 -8.94 7.29
CA ALA A 147 7.17 -9.78 8.48
C ALA A 147 8.40 -9.45 9.34
N ALA A 148 9.57 -9.24 8.71
CA ALA A 148 10.78 -8.81 9.40
C ALA A 148 10.62 -7.43 10.05
N GLY A 149 9.99 -6.48 9.36
CA GLY A 149 9.70 -5.15 9.89
C GLY A 149 8.78 -5.20 11.12
N PHE A 150 7.72 -6.01 11.07
CA PHE A 150 6.84 -6.26 12.21
C PHE A 150 7.61 -6.84 13.39
N THR A 151 8.37 -7.91 13.16
CA THR A 151 9.17 -8.59 14.20
C THR A 151 10.21 -7.64 14.81
N LYS A 152 10.89 -6.83 13.99
CA LYS A 152 11.86 -5.82 14.47
C LYS A 152 11.25 -4.78 15.40
N LYS A 153 9.96 -4.48 15.21
CA LYS A 153 9.18 -3.56 16.06
C LYS A 153 8.55 -4.25 17.28
N GLY A 154 8.74 -5.56 17.44
CA GLY A 154 8.17 -6.35 18.53
C GLY A 154 6.72 -6.77 18.30
N TYR A 155 6.20 -6.61 17.08
CA TYR A 155 4.87 -7.09 16.71
C TYR A 155 4.88 -8.55 16.32
N LYS A 156 3.73 -9.19 16.45
CA LYS A 156 3.56 -10.61 16.11
C LYS A 156 3.31 -10.78 14.61
N VAL A 157 3.82 -11.89 14.09
CA VAL A 157 3.52 -12.38 12.74
C VAL A 157 3.10 -13.84 12.81
N GLY A 158 2.43 -14.35 11.79
CA GLY A 158 2.02 -15.75 11.70
C GLY A 158 1.63 -16.13 10.29
N GLY A 159 1.39 -17.42 10.04
CA GLY A 159 1.08 -17.96 8.74
C GLY A 159 -0.37 -17.67 8.31
N PHE A 160 -0.57 -17.58 7.02
CA PHE A 160 -1.91 -17.51 6.43
C PHE A 160 -1.89 -18.03 4.98
N LYS A 161 -3.07 -18.41 4.48
CA LYS A 161 -3.31 -18.65 3.07
C LYS A 161 -4.21 -17.56 2.52
N ALA A 162 -3.88 -17.02 1.36
CA ALA A 162 -4.65 -15.96 0.74
C ALA A 162 -4.87 -16.19 -0.75
N TYR A 163 -6.01 -15.73 -1.25
CA TYR A 163 -6.25 -15.49 -2.66
C TYR A 163 -6.59 -14.02 -2.87
N SER A 164 -5.99 -13.38 -3.87
CA SER A 164 -6.18 -11.97 -4.15
C SER A 164 -6.38 -11.65 -5.62
N GLU A 165 -7.13 -10.57 -5.86
CA GLU A 165 -7.24 -9.91 -7.16
C GLU A 165 -7.04 -8.41 -7.00
N SER A 166 -6.36 -7.81 -7.97
CA SER A 166 -6.08 -6.37 -7.98
C SER A 166 -6.62 -5.74 -9.26
N ASN A 167 -7.23 -4.57 -9.13
CA ASN A 167 -7.49 -3.66 -10.24
C ASN A 167 -6.58 -2.42 -10.20
N VAL A 168 -5.64 -2.34 -9.25
CA VAL A 168 -4.54 -1.38 -9.28
C VAL A 168 -3.57 -1.82 -10.38
N LEU A 169 -3.47 -1.05 -11.45
CA LEU A 169 -2.64 -1.41 -12.59
C LEU A 169 -1.15 -1.40 -12.22
N SER A 170 -0.49 -2.54 -12.45
CA SER A 170 0.97 -2.62 -12.31
C SER A 170 1.64 -1.78 -13.39
N GLY A 171 2.62 -0.95 -13.01
CA GLY A 171 3.29 -0.04 -13.95
C GLY A 171 2.42 1.13 -14.42
N GLY A 172 1.21 1.30 -13.88
CA GLY A 172 0.28 2.38 -14.22
C GLY A 172 0.41 3.64 -13.34
N GLY A 173 1.45 3.74 -12.53
CA GLY A 173 1.68 4.92 -11.66
C GLY A 173 0.78 5.01 -10.43
N MET A 174 -0.01 3.96 -10.13
CA MET A 174 -0.96 3.94 -9.01
C MET A 174 -0.44 3.18 -7.78
N SER A 175 0.84 2.87 -7.74
CA SER A 175 1.56 2.20 -6.63
C SER A 175 0.98 0.85 -6.23
N SER A 176 0.91 -0.08 -7.19
CA SER A 176 0.49 -1.46 -6.91
C SER A 176 1.36 -2.17 -5.86
N SER A 177 2.68 -1.90 -5.80
CA SER A 177 3.57 -2.41 -4.76
C SER A 177 3.19 -1.90 -3.38
N ALA A 178 3.00 -0.60 -3.22
CA ALA A 178 2.61 -0.01 -1.93
C ALA A 178 1.22 -0.50 -1.46
N ALA A 179 0.26 -0.63 -2.37
CA ALA A 179 -1.05 -1.23 -2.05
C ALA A 179 -0.90 -2.65 -1.53
N PHE A 180 -0.04 -3.47 -2.16
CA PHE A 180 0.25 -4.82 -1.72
C PHE A 180 0.96 -4.85 -0.35
N GLU A 181 1.95 -4.00 -0.14
CA GLU A 181 2.69 -3.89 1.13
C GLU A 181 1.75 -3.52 2.28
N VAL A 182 0.89 -2.53 2.05
CA VAL A 182 -0.13 -2.10 3.02
C VAL A 182 -1.15 -3.22 3.28
N LEU A 183 -1.54 -3.98 2.25
CA LEU A 183 -2.42 -5.14 2.41
C LEU A 183 -1.80 -6.18 3.34
N ILE A 184 -0.56 -6.60 3.11
CA ILE A 184 0.13 -7.60 3.95
C ILE A 184 0.33 -7.08 5.38
N GLY A 185 0.74 -5.81 5.55
CA GLY A 185 0.86 -5.18 6.86
C GLY A 185 -0.48 -5.14 7.61
N THR A 186 -1.57 -4.82 6.91
CA THR A 186 -2.93 -4.81 7.47
C THR A 186 -3.37 -6.22 7.89
N ILE A 187 -3.06 -7.25 7.09
CA ILE A 187 -3.33 -8.65 7.44
C ILE A 187 -2.62 -9.03 8.74
N PHE A 188 -1.31 -8.76 8.86
CA PHE A 188 -0.57 -9.05 10.09
C PHE A 188 -1.08 -8.25 11.29
N SER A 189 -1.45 -6.98 11.08
CA SER A 189 -2.03 -6.15 12.14
C SER A 189 -3.33 -6.76 12.68
N HIS A 190 -4.23 -7.16 11.79
CA HIS A 190 -5.54 -7.69 12.18
C HIS A 190 -5.48 -9.09 12.76
N LEU A 191 -4.75 -10.02 12.13
CA LEU A 191 -4.75 -11.42 12.55
C LEU A 191 -3.95 -11.66 13.83
N TYR A 192 -2.88 -10.89 14.04
CA TYR A 192 -1.90 -11.20 15.10
C TYR A 192 -1.65 -10.07 16.10
N ASN A 193 -2.19 -8.87 15.86
CA ASN A 193 -1.95 -7.70 16.69
C ASN A 193 -3.22 -6.89 17.00
N ASP A 194 -4.38 -7.55 17.05
CA ASP A 194 -5.68 -6.97 17.43
C ASP A 194 -6.05 -5.68 16.65
N ALA A 195 -5.54 -5.54 15.42
CA ALA A 195 -5.68 -4.35 14.58
C ALA A 195 -5.17 -3.04 15.23
N MET A 196 -4.18 -3.14 16.13
CA MET A 196 -3.67 -2.00 16.91
C MET A 196 -2.49 -1.27 16.26
N ILE A 197 -1.96 -1.79 15.15
CA ILE A 197 -0.86 -1.14 14.45
C ILE A 197 -1.41 0.02 13.63
N SER A 198 -0.84 1.21 13.77
CA SER A 198 -1.33 2.41 13.07
C SER A 198 -1.04 2.34 11.56
N SER A 199 -1.82 3.10 10.79
CA SER A 199 -1.63 3.20 9.34
C SER A 199 -0.25 3.71 8.98
N GLU A 200 0.26 4.68 9.73
CA GLU A 200 1.59 5.26 9.53
C GLU A 200 2.70 4.24 9.81
N GLU A 201 2.52 3.39 10.83
CA GLU A 201 3.49 2.35 11.15
C GLU A 201 3.49 1.26 10.09
N ILE A 202 2.31 0.84 9.60
CA ILE A 202 2.19 -0.10 8.47
C ILE A 202 2.90 0.47 7.23
N ALA A 203 2.69 1.76 6.92
CA ALA A 203 3.35 2.42 5.80
C ALA A 203 4.89 2.42 5.92
N LYS A 204 5.41 2.75 7.12
CA LYS A 204 6.87 2.73 7.40
C LYS A 204 7.46 1.31 7.26
N ILE A 205 6.73 0.30 7.69
CA ILE A 205 7.15 -1.11 7.54
C ILE A 205 7.11 -1.52 6.06
N GLY A 206 6.10 -1.09 5.29
CA GLY A 206 6.05 -1.31 3.84
C GLY A 206 7.27 -0.71 3.14
N GLN A 207 7.57 0.56 3.38
CA GLN A 207 8.76 1.22 2.83
C GLN A 207 10.06 0.49 3.23
N PHE A 208 10.19 0.06 4.49
CA PHE A 208 11.34 -0.73 4.92
C PHE A 208 11.47 -2.01 4.10
N SER A 209 10.36 -2.71 3.87
CA SER A 209 10.33 -3.91 3.04
C SER A 209 10.77 -3.64 1.60
N GLU A 210 10.23 -2.58 0.97
CA GLU A 210 10.59 -2.21 -0.40
C GLU A 210 12.06 -1.81 -0.54
N ASN A 211 12.58 -1.02 0.40
CA ASN A 211 13.96 -0.55 0.34
C ASN A 211 15.00 -1.61 0.67
N VAL A 212 14.71 -2.51 1.62
CA VAL A 212 15.71 -3.43 2.20
C VAL A 212 15.61 -4.84 1.61
N TYR A 213 14.40 -5.34 1.41
CA TYR A 213 14.16 -6.71 0.95
C TYR A 213 13.90 -6.78 -0.56
N PHE A 214 13.05 -5.91 -1.07
CA PHE A 214 12.80 -5.83 -2.51
C PHE A 214 13.94 -5.14 -3.24
N MET A 215 14.74 -4.33 -2.51
CA MET A 215 15.94 -3.61 -3.00
C MET A 215 15.63 -2.55 -4.05
N LYS A 216 14.50 -1.86 -3.90
CA LYS A 216 14.12 -0.70 -4.69
C LYS A 216 14.07 0.53 -3.79
N ALA A 217 14.89 1.54 -4.07
CA ALA A 217 14.89 2.79 -3.32
C ALA A 217 13.57 3.55 -3.55
N SER A 218 12.77 3.71 -2.53
CA SER A 218 11.49 4.44 -2.57
C SER A 218 11.37 5.44 -1.43
N GLY A 219 10.59 6.50 -1.66
CA GLY A 219 10.09 7.40 -0.61
C GLY A 219 9.02 6.71 0.25
N LEU A 220 8.37 7.47 1.10
CA LEU A 220 7.31 6.97 2.00
C LEU A 220 5.91 7.39 1.54
N LEU A 221 5.81 8.28 0.56
CA LEU A 221 4.54 8.85 0.09
C LEU A 221 3.53 7.76 -0.28
N ASP A 222 3.96 6.81 -1.08
CA ASP A 222 3.11 5.79 -1.68
C ASP A 222 2.43 4.92 -0.62
N GLN A 223 3.24 4.34 0.26
CA GLN A 223 2.76 3.49 1.34
C GLN A 223 1.88 4.29 2.32
N MET A 224 2.26 5.54 2.60
CA MET A 224 1.49 6.40 3.50
C MET A 224 0.11 6.73 2.91
N ALA A 225 0.03 7.10 1.63
CA ALA A 225 -1.22 7.41 0.96
C ALA A 225 -2.15 6.18 0.87
N CYS A 226 -1.60 4.99 0.51
CA CYS A 226 -2.35 3.74 0.48
C CYS A 226 -2.87 3.33 1.87
N SER A 227 -2.09 3.59 2.93
CA SER A 227 -2.40 3.13 4.28
C SER A 227 -3.34 4.07 5.05
N VAL A 228 -3.15 5.38 4.94
CA VAL A 228 -3.96 6.39 5.63
C VAL A 228 -5.33 6.53 4.99
N GLY A 229 -5.38 6.43 3.66
CA GLY A 229 -6.61 6.55 2.89
C GLY A 229 -7.10 7.99 2.72
N SER A 230 -8.11 8.20 1.85
CA SER A 230 -8.67 9.52 1.53
C SER A 230 -7.61 10.50 1.00
N PHE A 231 -7.89 11.80 1.07
CA PHE A 231 -6.89 12.83 0.81
C PHE A 231 -6.03 13.06 2.07
N ALA A 232 -4.73 13.12 1.89
CA ALA A 232 -3.78 13.36 2.97
C ALA A 232 -2.71 14.36 2.55
N ALA A 233 -2.50 15.38 3.36
CA ALA A 233 -1.33 16.25 3.29
C ALA A 233 -0.21 15.66 4.17
N MET A 234 0.98 15.57 3.63
CA MET A 234 2.14 14.97 4.29
C MET A 234 3.30 15.94 4.26
N ASP A 235 3.90 16.21 5.43
CA ASP A 235 5.12 17.00 5.58
C ASP A 235 6.25 16.09 6.04
N PHE A 236 7.23 15.90 5.17
CA PHE A 236 8.39 15.03 5.40
C PHE A 236 9.61 15.79 5.97
N ALA A 237 9.46 17.02 6.44
CA ALA A 237 10.56 17.79 7.06
C ALA A 237 11.22 17.01 8.21
N ASN A 238 10.47 16.20 8.95
CA ASN A 238 10.99 15.21 9.88
C ASN A 238 10.85 13.82 9.26
N LYS A 239 11.94 13.27 8.74
CA LYS A 239 11.99 11.96 8.06
C LYS A 239 11.52 10.80 8.94
N GLU A 240 11.87 10.83 10.23
CA GLU A 240 11.53 9.75 11.17
C GLU A 240 10.05 9.79 11.59
N ASN A 241 9.48 11.01 11.65
CA ASN A 241 8.09 11.26 12.02
C ASN A 241 7.44 12.29 11.09
N PRO A 242 7.09 11.91 9.86
CA PRO A 242 6.34 12.77 8.96
C PRO A 242 5.02 13.19 9.60
N GLN A 243 4.64 14.46 9.39
CA GLN A 243 3.32 14.90 9.81
C GLN A 243 2.31 14.56 8.72
N VAL A 244 1.29 13.78 9.08
CA VAL A 244 0.23 13.37 8.17
C VAL A 244 -1.08 13.97 8.64
N THR A 245 -1.74 14.71 7.76
CA THR A 245 -3.03 15.35 8.04
C THR A 245 -4.05 14.84 7.03
N SER A 246 -5.06 14.12 7.50
CA SER A 246 -6.20 13.73 6.67
C SER A 246 -7.00 14.97 6.29
N ILE A 247 -7.32 15.09 5.01
CA ILE A 247 -8.13 16.19 4.46
C ILE A 247 -9.52 15.60 4.18
N PRO A 248 -10.58 16.07 4.89
CA PRO A 248 -11.94 15.61 4.67
C PRO A 248 -12.51 16.24 3.38
N PHE A 249 -12.07 15.71 2.24
CA PHE A 249 -12.48 16.19 0.92
C PHE A 249 -12.92 15.00 0.07
N ASN A 250 -14.10 15.12 -0.53
CA ASN A 250 -14.59 14.20 -1.55
C ASN A 250 -14.96 15.02 -2.80
N PRO A 251 -14.29 14.84 -3.93
CA PRO A 251 -14.57 15.59 -5.15
C PRO A 251 -16.04 15.53 -5.59
N ALA A 252 -16.70 14.37 -5.41
CA ALA A 252 -18.08 14.18 -5.81
C ALA A 252 -19.07 15.11 -5.08
N ASP A 253 -18.76 15.52 -3.83
CA ASP A 253 -19.58 16.48 -3.08
C ASP A 253 -19.61 17.88 -3.73
N TYR A 254 -18.66 18.14 -4.63
CA TYR A 254 -18.51 19.39 -5.38
C TYR A 254 -18.79 19.23 -6.88
N GLY A 255 -19.29 18.06 -7.31
CA GLY A 255 -19.58 17.77 -8.71
C GLY A 255 -18.35 17.52 -9.58
N TYR A 256 -17.24 17.06 -8.98
CA TYR A 256 -16.01 16.69 -9.69
C TYR A 256 -15.73 15.19 -9.56
N ASP A 257 -15.12 14.64 -10.60
CA ASP A 257 -14.58 13.28 -10.62
C ASP A 257 -13.07 13.31 -10.77
N LEU A 258 -12.39 12.33 -10.18
CA LEU A 258 -10.97 12.08 -10.41
C LEU A 258 -10.82 11.12 -11.59
N ILE A 259 -10.27 11.61 -12.70
CA ILE A 259 -10.11 10.84 -13.93
C ILE A 259 -8.66 10.35 -14.03
N LEU A 260 -8.47 9.03 -14.07
CA LEU A 260 -7.19 8.40 -14.36
C LEU A 260 -7.18 7.93 -15.82
N THR A 261 -6.21 8.43 -16.60
CA THR A 261 -6.07 8.05 -18.00
C THR A 261 -4.90 7.07 -18.15
N ASP A 262 -5.20 5.82 -18.46
CA ASP A 262 -4.19 4.81 -18.79
C ASP A 262 -3.70 5.02 -20.23
N VAL A 263 -2.49 5.55 -20.36
CA VAL A 263 -1.83 5.80 -21.66
C VAL A 263 -1.18 4.55 -22.26
N LYS A 264 -1.37 3.37 -21.64
CA LYS A 264 -0.80 2.08 -22.06
C LYS A 264 0.73 2.05 -22.14
N ALA A 265 1.41 3.00 -21.49
CA ALA A 265 2.86 3.00 -21.35
C ALA A 265 3.25 2.38 -20.00
N SER A 266 4.13 1.39 -20.02
CA SER A 266 4.72 0.84 -18.79
C SER A 266 6.02 1.56 -18.48
N HIS A 267 6.23 1.91 -17.21
CA HIS A 267 7.51 2.39 -16.69
C HIS A 267 8.20 1.36 -15.79
N ALA A 268 7.78 0.10 -15.87
CA ALA A 268 8.38 -0.97 -15.07
C ALA A 268 9.89 -1.15 -15.36
N ASP A 269 10.32 -0.84 -16.58
CA ASP A 269 11.73 -0.94 -17.02
C ASP A 269 12.56 0.32 -16.74
N LEU A 270 11.95 1.37 -16.12
CA LEU A 270 12.61 2.66 -15.84
C LEU A 270 13.07 2.79 -14.38
N SER A 271 13.29 1.67 -13.69
CA SER A 271 13.70 1.67 -12.27
C SER A 271 15.03 2.38 -12.02
N ASP A 272 15.97 2.28 -12.98
CA ASP A 272 17.27 2.92 -12.88
C ASP A 272 17.16 4.44 -13.04
N GLU A 273 16.33 4.91 -13.98
CA GLU A 273 16.05 6.34 -14.18
C GLU A 273 15.35 6.95 -12.97
N TYR A 274 14.36 6.24 -12.40
CA TYR A 274 13.71 6.69 -11.16
C TYR A 274 14.69 6.77 -9.99
N SER A 275 15.60 5.82 -9.87
CA SER A 275 16.65 5.82 -8.84
C SER A 275 17.69 6.91 -9.06
N ALA A 276 17.95 7.29 -10.31
CA ALA A 276 18.90 8.36 -10.66
C ALA A 276 18.43 9.73 -10.16
N VAL A 277 17.13 10.04 -10.25
CA VAL A 277 16.58 11.35 -9.85
C VAL A 277 16.97 11.75 -8.42
N PRO A 278 16.66 10.96 -7.35
CA PRO A 278 17.08 11.32 -6.01
C PRO A 278 18.60 11.33 -5.80
N HIS A 279 19.35 10.53 -6.54
CA HIS A 279 20.81 10.54 -6.50
C HIS A 279 21.40 11.84 -7.04
N GLU A 280 20.94 12.29 -8.21
CA GLU A 280 21.35 13.55 -8.86
C GLU A 280 20.97 14.75 -7.99
N MET A 281 19.75 14.77 -7.45
CA MET A 281 19.30 15.82 -6.51
C MET A 281 20.19 15.91 -5.27
N LYS A 282 20.58 14.75 -4.69
CA LYS A 282 21.51 14.70 -3.55
C LYS A 282 22.93 15.11 -3.93
N ALA A 283 23.39 14.77 -5.15
CA ALA A 283 24.69 15.22 -5.63
C ALA A 283 24.74 16.75 -5.70
N VAL A 284 23.71 17.38 -6.25
CA VAL A 284 23.59 18.86 -6.24
C VAL A 284 23.55 19.42 -4.82
N ALA A 285 22.75 18.84 -3.91
CA ALA A 285 22.70 19.29 -2.53
C ALA A 285 24.06 19.26 -1.82
N LYS A 286 24.86 18.22 -2.08
CA LYS A 286 26.23 18.09 -1.53
C LYS A 286 27.17 19.23 -1.94
N LEU A 287 26.99 19.84 -3.13
CA LEU A 287 27.79 21.01 -3.55
C LEU A 287 27.59 22.22 -2.61
N PHE A 288 26.47 22.23 -1.89
CA PHE A 288 26.12 23.26 -0.91
C PHE A 288 26.32 22.79 0.55
N GLY A 289 26.95 21.62 0.75
CA GLY A 289 27.11 21.02 2.09
C GLY A 289 25.79 20.62 2.75
N LYS A 290 24.75 20.33 1.95
CA LYS A 290 23.42 19.91 2.40
C LYS A 290 23.15 18.45 2.06
N GLU A 291 22.20 17.85 2.75
CA GLU A 291 21.76 16.48 2.52
C GLU A 291 20.78 16.38 1.33
N VAL A 292 19.85 17.35 1.26
CA VAL A 292 18.77 17.41 0.28
C VAL A 292 18.53 18.83 -0.21
N LEU A 293 17.92 18.97 -1.41
CA LEU A 293 17.67 20.28 -2.04
C LEU A 293 16.72 21.18 -1.25
N SER A 294 15.76 20.65 -0.52
CA SER A 294 14.84 21.45 0.31
C SER A 294 15.55 22.29 1.39
N GLN A 295 16.80 21.97 1.72
CA GLN A 295 17.62 22.71 2.67
C GLN A 295 18.37 23.89 2.03
N ILE A 296 18.18 24.14 0.74
CA ILE A 296 18.82 25.19 -0.04
C ILE A 296 17.73 26.17 -0.49
N SER A 297 17.95 27.47 -0.29
CA SER A 297 17.02 28.46 -0.82
C SER A 297 17.13 28.58 -2.35
N LEU A 298 16.03 28.96 -3.00
CA LEU A 298 16.04 29.18 -4.45
C LEU A 298 17.08 30.23 -4.87
N SER A 299 17.23 31.31 -4.07
CA SER A 299 18.24 32.36 -4.33
C SER A 299 19.64 31.81 -4.31
N GLU A 300 19.99 31.02 -3.28
CA GLU A 300 21.30 30.38 -3.16
C GLU A 300 21.58 29.43 -4.32
N LEU A 301 20.58 28.66 -4.77
CA LEU A 301 20.71 27.77 -5.91
C LEU A 301 20.96 28.55 -7.21
N LEU A 302 20.20 29.62 -7.45
CA LEU A 302 20.33 30.46 -8.67
C LEU A 302 21.64 31.20 -8.74
N GLU A 303 22.14 31.73 -7.62
CA GLU A 303 23.44 32.41 -7.53
C GLU A 303 24.64 31.49 -7.82
N ASN A 304 24.47 30.18 -7.63
CA ASN A 304 25.50 29.16 -7.78
C ASN A 304 25.32 28.23 -8.98
N THR A 305 24.48 28.61 -9.95
CA THR A 305 24.21 27.79 -11.16
C THR A 305 25.47 27.35 -11.93
N ALA A 306 26.55 28.16 -11.87
CA ALA A 306 27.83 27.82 -12.50
C ALA A 306 28.51 26.59 -11.85
N LYS A 307 28.26 26.32 -10.56
CA LYS A 307 28.76 25.11 -9.88
C LYS A 307 28.01 23.87 -10.35
N ILE A 308 26.70 24.00 -10.53
CA ILE A 308 25.81 22.90 -10.90
C ILE A 308 26.04 22.42 -12.33
N ARG A 309 26.35 23.36 -13.26
CA ARG A 309 26.58 23.05 -14.68
C ARG A 309 27.86 22.28 -14.96
N LYS A 310 28.73 22.10 -13.97
CA LYS A 310 30.01 21.36 -14.14
C LYS A 310 29.90 19.88 -13.73
N GLU A 311 28.84 19.54 -13.02
CA GLU A 311 28.52 18.17 -12.58
C GLU A 311 27.42 17.56 -13.48
#